data_183688150febeea7b8c219a946c09f7b
#
_entry.id   183688150febeea7b8c219a946c09f7b
#
_cell.length_a   1.000
_cell.length_b   1.000
_cell.length_c   1.000
_cell.angle_alpha   90.00
_cell.angle_beta   90.00
_cell.angle_gamma   90.00
#
_symmetry.space_group_name_H-M   'P 1'
#
loop_
_entity.id
_entity.type
_entity.pdbx_description
1 polymer ?
#
loop_
_entity_poly.entity_id
_entity_poly.type
_entity_poly.pdbx_seq_one_letter_code
_entity_poly.pdbx_strand_id
1 'polypeptide(L)'
;MKRAAIASLGVSLFLVAIKTFAYFASHSVAMLASLADSALDLFTASLNMLAIRQALTPADAEHRFGHGKAEPLAGLAQGAFITASALFLVIQAVNRILAPEPIDNSIAALIVMCVAIACAILLILYERRVVARTGSLAIDADQAHYLGDLATNVGVVLALVLSAYMGWTLADPIIAIAVAVIMLVSAFGVGRSSFNQLMDRELPDEERARIRRIAESHDAVRNVHDLKTRAAGLSTFIQLHLALDPDMRLSEAHRVSDAVERAILNAYPGAEVIIHQDPAGLEPLPEDFAD
;
A
#
# COMPACT_ATOMS: atom_id res chain seq x y z
N MET A 1 -6.88 -8.77 -4.67
CA MET A 1 -5.53 -8.90 -4.12
C MET A 1 -4.73 -10.06 -4.73
N LYS A 2 -4.98 -11.37 -4.44
CA LYS A 2 -4.19 -12.50 -4.99
C LYS A 2 -3.90 -12.42 -6.49
N ARG A 3 -4.91 -12.11 -7.32
CA ARG A 3 -4.73 -11.99 -8.78
C ARG A 3 -3.84 -10.82 -9.18
N ALA A 4 -3.85 -9.72 -8.43
CA ALA A 4 -2.97 -8.57 -8.69
C ALA A 4 -1.51 -8.94 -8.36
N ALA A 5 -1.26 -9.52 -7.19
CA ALA A 5 0.07 -9.99 -6.82
C ALA A 5 0.62 -11.05 -7.78
N ILE A 6 -0.22 -11.96 -8.31
CA ILE A 6 0.18 -12.91 -9.35
C ILE A 6 0.51 -12.18 -10.65
N ALA A 7 -0.24 -11.14 -11.01
CA ALA A 7 0.02 -10.36 -12.22
C ALA A 7 1.35 -9.60 -12.10
N SER A 8 1.60 -8.94 -10.95
CA SER A 8 2.88 -8.27 -10.64
C SER A 8 4.06 -9.24 -10.74
N LEU A 9 3.98 -10.38 -10.05
CA LEU A 9 5.00 -11.43 -10.11
C LEU A 9 5.22 -11.94 -11.54
N GLY A 10 4.15 -12.13 -12.32
CA GLY A 10 4.21 -12.55 -13.70
C GLY A 10 4.89 -11.53 -14.61
N VAL A 11 4.60 -10.24 -14.42
CA VAL A 11 5.24 -9.14 -15.15
C VAL A 11 6.73 -9.06 -14.80
N SER A 12 7.10 -9.11 -13.53
CA SER A 12 8.51 -9.10 -13.10
C SER A 12 9.28 -10.28 -13.67
N LEU A 13 8.71 -11.49 -13.63
CA LEU A 13 9.33 -12.68 -14.23
C LEU A 13 9.51 -12.54 -15.74
N PHE A 14 8.52 -12.00 -16.43
CA PHE A 14 8.59 -11.74 -17.87
C PHE A 14 9.68 -10.71 -18.20
N LEU A 15 9.78 -9.62 -17.42
CA LEU A 15 10.81 -8.60 -17.63
C LEU A 15 12.23 -9.16 -17.38
N VAL A 16 12.42 -9.97 -16.33
CA VAL A 16 13.69 -10.67 -16.09
C VAL A 16 14.05 -11.57 -17.28
N ALA A 17 13.10 -12.35 -17.78
CA ALA A 17 13.36 -13.25 -18.91
C ALA A 17 13.76 -12.50 -20.20
N ILE A 18 13.05 -11.42 -20.55
CA ILE A 18 13.34 -10.64 -21.76
C ILE A 18 14.67 -9.89 -21.65
N LYS A 19 14.99 -9.33 -20.44
CA LYS A 19 16.27 -8.66 -20.18
C LYS A 19 17.44 -9.63 -20.13
N THR A 20 17.23 -10.84 -19.64
CA THR A 20 18.23 -11.92 -19.70
C THR A 20 18.56 -12.26 -21.16
N PHE A 21 17.54 -12.45 -22.00
CA PHE A 21 17.74 -12.70 -23.43
C PHE A 21 18.48 -11.54 -24.11
N ALA A 22 18.07 -10.29 -23.84
CA ALA A 22 18.70 -9.11 -24.40
C ALA A 22 20.17 -8.96 -23.95
N TYR A 23 20.49 -9.30 -22.71
CA TYR A 23 21.87 -9.30 -22.19
C TYR A 23 22.75 -10.31 -22.95
N PHE A 24 22.31 -11.56 -23.11
CA PHE A 24 23.06 -12.56 -23.85
C PHE A 24 23.22 -12.23 -25.34
N ALA A 25 22.27 -11.48 -25.91
CA ALA A 25 22.36 -11.05 -27.32
C ALA A 25 23.29 -9.84 -27.53
N SER A 26 23.39 -8.93 -26.53
CA SER A 26 24.13 -7.67 -26.64
C SER A 26 25.47 -7.66 -25.91
N HIS A 27 25.62 -8.49 -24.88
CA HIS A 27 26.73 -8.45 -23.90
C HIS A 27 26.99 -7.07 -23.31
N SER A 28 25.97 -6.19 -23.27
CA SER A 28 26.06 -4.82 -22.78
C SER A 28 26.02 -4.78 -21.25
N VAL A 29 26.92 -4.01 -20.65
CA VAL A 29 26.96 -3.75 -19.20
C VAL A 29 25.68 -3.02 -18.75
N ALA A 30 25.15 -2.13 -19.57
CA ALA A 30 23.89 -1.45 -19.29
C ALA A 30 22.69 -2.43 -19.21
N MET A 31 22.67 -3.45 -20.10
CA MET A 31 21.66 -4.52 -20.01
C MET A 31 21.82 -5.39 -18.78
N LEU A 32 23.05 -5.64 -18.33
CA LEU A 32 23.31 -6.37 -17.08
C LEU A 32 22.78 -5.58 -15.86
N ALA A 33 23.02 -4.26 -15.80
CA ALA A 33 22.49 -3.41 -14.75
C ALA A 33 20.96 -3.43 -14.75
N SER A 34 20.33 -3.26 -15.93
CA SER A 34 18.86 -3.33 -16.07
C SER A 34 18.29 -4.70 -15.69
N LEU A 35 19.02 -5.80 -15.95
CA LEU A 35 18.65 -7.13 -15.49
C LEU A 35 18.71 -7.27 -13.96
N ALA A 36 19.76 -6.70 -13.33
CA ALA A 36 19.90 -6.71 -11.89
C ALA A 36 18.73 -5.96 -11.21
N ASP A 37 18.32 -4.79 -11.74
CA ASP A 37 17.15 -4.07 -11.25
C ASP A 37 15.89 -4.93 -11.34
N SER A 38 15.63 -5.57 -12.51
CA SER A 38 14.45 -6.42 -12.61
C SER A 38 14.49 -7.69 -11.77
N ALA A 39 15.67 -8.17 -11.40
CA ALA A 39 15.80 -9.24 -10.42
C ALA A 39 15.42 -8.78 -9.00
N LEU A 40 15.72 -7.54 -8.65
CA LEU A 40 15.24 -6.91 -7.40
C LEU A 40 13.72 -6.71 -7.42
N ASP A 41 13.16 -6.29 -8.55
CA ASP A 41 11.70 -6.16 -8.72
C ASP A 41 10.99 -7.51 -8.55
N LEU A 42 11.56 -8.58 -9.11
CA LEU A 42 11.04 -9.94 -8.93
C LEU A 42 11.11 -10.39 -7.47
N PHE A 43 12.18 -10.02 -6.77
CA PHE A 43 12.31 -10.31 -5.34
C PHE A 43 11.25 -9.57 -4.52
N THR A 44 11.05 -8.27 -4.75
CA THR A 44 10.04 -7.46 -4.04
C THR A 44 8.61 -7.93 -4.36
N ALA A 45 8.30 -8.25 -5.63
CA ALA A 45 7.01 -8.83 -6.02
C ALA A 45 6.75 -10.20 -5.35
N SER A 46 7.81 -11.01 -5.19
CA SER A 46 7.72 -12.29 -4.48
C SER A 46 7.41 -12.09 -3.00
N LEU A 47 8.09 -11.17 -2.33
CA LEU A 47 7.81 -10.81 -0.93
C LEU A 47 6.38 -10.29 -0.76
N ASN A 48 5.93 -9.42 -1.66
CA ASN A 48 4.58 -8.87 -1.64
C ASN A 48 3.52 -9.97 -1.81
N MET A 49 3.74 -10.92 -2.75
CA MET A 49 2.87 -12.08 -2.94
C MET A 49 2.79 -12.95 -1.68
N LEU A 50 3.92 -13.19 -0.99
CA LEU A 50 3.95 -13.96 0.26
C LEU A 50 3.19 -13.24 1.38
N ALA A 51 3.38 -11.93 1.52
CA ALA A 51 2.69 -11.13 2.51
C ALA A 51 1.17 -11.10 2.28
N ILE A 52 0.73 -10.89 1.04
CA ILE A 52 -0.71 -10.95 0.69
C ILE A 52 -1.28 -12.34 0.94
N ARG A 53 -0.53 -13.40 0.63
CA ARG A 53 -0.95 -14.77 0.94
C ARG A 53 -1.13 -14.96 2.44
N GLN A 54 -0.17 -14.48 3.23
CA GLN A 54 -0.24 -14.55 4.70
C GLN A 54 -1.39 -13.71 5.25
N ALA A 55 -1.55 -12.47 4.78
CA ALA A 55 -2.64 -11.58 5.23
C ALA A 55 -4.05 -12.14 4.98
N LEU A 56 -4.20 -12.97 3.94
CA LEU A 56 -5.46 -13.64 3.61
C LEU A 56 -5.65 -14.98 4.33
N THR A 57 -4.71 -15.42 5.18
CA THR A 57 -4.85 -16.60 6.01
C THR A 57 -5.81 -16.28 7.16
N PRO A 58 -6.85 -17.11 7.39
CA PRO A 58 -7.77 -16.91 8.50
C PRO A 58 -7.07 -16.96 9.87
N ALA A 59 -7.75 -16.46 10.90
CA ALA A 59 -7.32 -16.60 12.28
C ALA A 59 -7.08 -18.08 12.65
N ASP A 60 -6.04 -18.32 13.41
CA ASP A 60 -5.64 -19.63 13.93
C ASP A 60 -5.44 -19.59 15.46
N ALA A 61 -4.92 -20.68 16.04
CA ALA A 61 -4.72 -20.77 17.48
C ALA A 61 -3.67 -19.80 18.03
N GLU A 62 -2.67 -19.43 17.21
CA GLU A 62 -1.57 -18.54 17.59
C GLU A 62 -1.90 -17.08 17.27
N HIS A 63 -2.65 -16.84 16.18
CA HIS A 63 -3.02 -15.51 15.69
C HIS A 63 -4.54 -15.35 15.66
N ARG A 64 -5.16 -15.20 16.83
CA ARG A 64 -6.62 -15.13 17.02
C ARG A 64 -7.28 -13.94 16.32
N PHE A 65 -6.57 -12.86 16.09
CA PHE A 65 -7.02 -11.69 15.33
C PHE A 65 -6.70 -11.78 13.82
N GLY A 66 -6.25 -12.97 13.35
CA GLY A 66 -5.86 -13.20 11.97
C GLY A 66 -4.47 -12.64 11.63
N HIS A 67 -4.14 -12.71 10.35
CA HIS A 67 -2.81 -12.36 9.84
C HIS A 67 -2.81 -11.04 9.04
N GLY A 68 -3.86 -10.25 9.15
CA GLY A 68 -4.06 -9.03 8.35
C GLY A 68 -2.90 -8.03 8.43
N LYS A 69 -2.19 -7.96 9.57
CA LYS A 69 -1.03 -7.06 9.75
C LYS A 69 0.20 -7.44 8.90
N ALA A 70 0.21 -8.61 8.25
CA ALA A 70 1.25 -8.95 7.28
C ALA A 70 1.25 -7.99 6.06
N GLU A 71 0.08 -7.44 5.72
CA GLU A 71 -0.06 -6.51 4.60
C GLU A 71 0.62 -5.15 4.83
N PRO A 72 0.34 -4.41 5.91
CA PRO A 72 1.06 -3.16 6.18
C PRO A 72 2.55 -3.38 6.49
N LEU A 73 2.94 -4.55 6.98
CA LEU A 73 4.36 -4.88 7.13
C LEU A 73 5.07 -4.97 5.77
N ALA A 74 4.41 -5.59 4.78
CA ALA A 74 4.92 -5.59 3.40
C ALA A 74 4.97 -4.18 2.80
N GLY A 75 3.95 -3.35 3.06
CA GLY A 75 3.95 -1.95 2.63
C GLY A 75 5.13 -1.15 3.20
N LEU A 76 5.49 -1.34 4.47
CA LEU A 76 6.69 -0.73 5.06
C LEU A 76 7.97 -1.20 4.38
N ALA A 77 8.12 -2.51 4.15
CA ALA A 77 9.27 -3.07 3.47
C ALA A 77 9.40 -2.51 2.05
N GLN A 78 8.29 -2.44 1.30
CA GLN A 78 8.25 -1.86 -0.05
C GLN A 78 8.64 -0.37 -0.04
N GLY A 79 8.11 0.42 0.91
CA GLY A 79 8.48 1.83 1.09
C GLY A 79 9.99 2.01 1.35
N ALA A 80 10.60 1.11 2.13
CA ALA A 80 12.04 1.12 2.36
C ALA A 80 12.82 0.80 1.07
N PHE A 81 12.37 -0.17 0.25
CA PHE A 81 12.96 -0.47 -1.05
C PHE A 81 12.87 0.71 -2.02
N ILE A 82 11.68 1.33 -2.15
CA ILE A 82 11.52 2.52 -2.99
C ILE A 82 12.44 3.66 -2.53
N THR A 83 12.58 3.86 -1.21
CA THR A 83 13.49 4.88 -0.65
C THR A 83 14.94 4.58 -1.01
N ALA A 84 15.39 3.32 -0.87
CA ALA A 84 16.74 2.92 -1.22
C ALA A 84 17.03 3.12 -2.72
N SER A 85 16.08 2.75 -3.60
CA SER A 85 16.17 2.96 -5.05
C SER A 85 16.24 4.44 -5.42
N ALA A 86 15.42 5.29 -4.78
CA ALA A 86 15.46 6.72 -5.00
C ALA A 86 16.79 7.35 -4.59
N LEU A 87 17.35 6.96 -3.43
CA LEU A 87 18.66 7.42 -2.97
C LEU A 87 19.77 6.98 -3.92
N PHE A 88 19.72 5.73 -4.40
CA PHE A 88 20.65 5.21 -5.40
C PHE A 88 20.57 6.01 -6.70
N LEU A 89 19.38 6.35 -7.16
CA LEU A 89 19.16 7.19 -8.34
C LEU A 89 19.76 8.59 -8.18
N VAL A 90 19.62 9.20 -6.98
CA VAL A 90 20.27 10.49 -6.67
C VAL A 90 21.80 10.38 -6.75
N ILE A 91 22.38 9.32 -6.17
CA ILE A 91 23.84 9.10 -6.21
C ILE A 91 24.30 8.97 -7.67
N GLN A 92 23.59 8.20 -8.49
CA GLN A 92 23.92 8.07 -9.91
C GLN A 92 23.80 9.40 -10.67
N ALA A 93 22.74 10.18 -10.41
CA ALA A 93 22.56 11.48 -11.01
C ALA A 93 23.70 12.45 -10.64
N VAL A 94 24.12 12.48 -9.38
CA VAL A 94 25.28 13.28 -8.94
C VAL A 94 26.57 12.82 -9.61
N ASN A 95 26.82 11.53 -9.70
CA ASN A 95 28.00 11.00 -10.39
C ASN A 95 28.02 11.38 -11.87
N ARG A 96 26.88 11.34 -12.56
CA ARG A 96 26.76 11.80 -13.97
C ARG A 96 26.97 13.29 -14.15
N ILE A 97 26.65 14.13 -13.16
CA ILE A 97 26.97 15.56 -13.18
C ILE A 97 28.47 15.76 -13.08
N LEU A 98 29.16 14.99 -12.20
CA LEU A 98 30.61 15.12 -11.96
C LEU A 98 31.45 14.48 -13.06
N ALA A 99 30.97 13.40 -13.67
CA ALA A 99 31.65 12.66 -14.74
C ALA A 99 30.62 12.29 -15.82
N PRO A 100 30.35 13.17 -16.79
CA PRO A 100 29.40 12.91 -17.85
C PRO A 100 29.82 11.71 -18.72
N GLU A 101 28.98 10.68 -18.76
CA GLU A 101 29.15 9.53 -19.66
C GLU A 101 28.15 9.58 -20.80
N PRO A 102 28.54 9.18 -22.04
CA PRO A 102 27.59 9.10 -23.14
C PRO A 102 26.55 8.03 -22.88
N ILE A 103 25.28 8.33 -23.19
CA ILE A 103 24.19 7.38 -23.03
C ILE A 103 24.31 6.31 -24.13
N ASP A 104 24.30 5.03 -23.75
CA ASP A 104 24.34 3.91 -24.70
C ASP A 104 23.04 3.81 -25.50
N ASN A 105 23.12 4.00 -26.82
CA ASN A 105 21.99 4.03 -27.74
C ASN A 105 21.71 2.66 -28.37
N SER A 106 21.77 1.59 -27.62
CA SER A 106 21.44 0.25 -28.10
C SER A 106 19.95 0.15 -28.47
N ILE A 107 19.65 -0.21 -29.72
CA ILE A 107 18.27 -0.45 -30.18
C ILE A 107 17.60 -1.55 -29.32
N ALA A 108 18.35 -2.56 -28.90
CA ALA A 108 17.84 -3.61 -28.04
C ALA A 108 17.40 -3.07 -26.67
N ALA A 109 18.19 -2.17 -26.06
CA ALA A 109 17.84 -1.52 -24.81
C ALA A 109 16.55 -0.67 -24.95
N LEU A 110 16.40 0.06 -26.06
CA LEU A 110 15.21 0.87 -26.34
C LEU A 110 13.94 0.01 -26.49
N ILE A 111 14.02 -1.12 -27.20
CA ILE A 111 12.89 -2.06 -27.35
C ILE A 111 12.48 -2.62 -25.99
N VAL A 112 13.44 -3.07 -25.19
CA VAL A 112 13.18 -3.62 -23.84
C VAL A 112 12.54 -2.55 -22.93
N MET A 113 13.01 -1.32 -23.01
CA MET A 113 12.44 -0.20 -22.24
C MET A 113 11.00 0.12 -22.67
N CYS A 114 10.69 0.13 -23.97
CA CYS A 114 9.32 0.30 -24.45
C CYS A 114 8.38 -0.83 -23.96
N VAL A 115 8.86 -2.07 -23.95
CA VAL A 115 8.11 -3.20 -23.41
C VAL A 115 7.89 -3.05 -21.90
N ALA A 116 8.93 -2.66 -21.15
CA ALA A 116 8.83 -2.42 -19.72
C ALA A 116 7.82 -1.32 -19.38
N ILE A 117 7.85 -0.20 -20.12
CA ILE A 117 6.87 0.90 -19.98
C ILE A 117 5.44 0.39 -20.23
N ALA A 118 5.22 -0.37 -21.31
CA ALA A 118 3.89 -0.90 -21.61
C ALA A 118 3.39 -1.85 -20.51
N CYS A 119 4.25 -2.75 -20.04
CA CYS A 119 3.93 -3.66 -18.93
C CYS A 119 3.60 -2.89 -17.65
N ALA A 120 4.41 -1.89 -17.27
CA ALA A 120 4.19 -1.07 -16.10
C ALA A 120 2.86 -0.31 -16.16
N ILE A 121 2.53 0.34 -17.29
CA ILE A 121 1.25 1.03 -17.48
C ILE A 121 0.07 0.08 -17.29
N LEU A 122 0.09 -1.09 -17.94
CA LEU A 122 -1.01 -2.07 -17.84
C LEU A 122 -1.17 -2.58 -16.42
N LEU A 123 -0.07 -2.85 -15.72
CA LEU A 123 -0.09 -3.32 -14.33
C LEU A 123 -0.60 -2.25 -13.39
N ILE A 124 -0.09 -1.01 -13.46
CA ILE A 124 -0.55 0.14 -12.65
C ILE A 124 -2.05 0.37 -12.83
N LEU A 125 -2.56 0.36 -14.06
CA LEU A 125 -3.99 0.53 -14.33
C LEU A 125 -4.84 -0.61 -13.74
N TYR A 126 -4.31 -1.82 -13.73
CA TYR A 126 -4.98 -2.97 -13.11
C TYR A 126 -4.95 -2.87 -11.58
N GLU A 127 -3.80 -2.61 -10.99
CA GLU A 127 -3.63 -2.49 -9.53
C GLU A 127 -4.43 -1.33 -8.95
N ARG A 128 -4.48 -0.18 -9.62
CA ARG A 128 -5.31 0.95 -9.22
C ARG A 128 -6.78 0.57 -9.07
N ARG A 129 -7.32 -0.30 -9.96
CA ARG A 129 -8.69 -0.80 -9.85
C ARG A 129 -8.85 -1.76 -8.65
N VAL A 130 -7.82 -2.52 -8.34
CA VAL A 130 -7.82 -3.43 -7.19
C VAL A 130 -7.75 -2.65 -5.89
N VAL A 131 -6.83 -1.69 -5.77
CA VAL A 131 -6.69 -0.80 -4.60
C VAL A 131 -8.00 -0.07 -4.32
N ALA A 132 -8.61 0.54 -5.35
CA ALA A 132 -9.89 1.25 -5.22
C ALA A 132 -11.05 0.38 -4.70
N ARG A 133 -10.97 -0.96 -4.86
CA ARG A 133 -12.00 -1.90 -4.40
C ARG A 133 -11.68 -2.56 -3.07
N THR A 134 -10.43 -2.66 -2.72
CA THR A 134 -9.97 -3.46 -1.57
C THR A 134 -9.32 -2.63 -0.47
N GLY A 135 -8.85 -1.43 -0.78
CA GLY A 135 -8.03 -0.62 0.15
C GLY A 135 -6.69 -1.26 0.51
N SER A 136 -6.20 -2.25 -0.28
CA SER A 136 -4.99 -3.02 0.03
C SER A 136 -3.75 -2.15 0.02
N LEU A 137 -3.08 -2.03 1.17
CA LEU A 137 -1.81 -1.28 1.31
C LEU A 137 -0.65 -1.96 0.60
N ALA A 138 -0.64 -3.31 0.56
CA ALA A 138 0.41 -4.04 -0.14
C ALA A 138 0.35 -3.84 -1.66
N ILE A 139 -0.86 -3.82 -2.25
CA ILE A 139 -1.04 -3.53 -3.69
C ILE A 139 -0.80 -2.04 -3.99
N ASP A 140 -1.16 -1.14 -3.07
CA ASP A 140 -0.88 0.30 -3.22
C ASP A 140 0.64 0.57 -3.22
N ALA A 141 1.38 -0.12 -2.34
CA ALA A 141 2.84 -0.06 -2.29
C ALA A 141 3.48 -0.62 -3.56
N ASP A 142 2.97 -1.73 -4.10
CA ASP A 142 3.42 -2.33 -5.36
C ASP A 142 3.18 -1.36 -6.54
N GLN A 143 1.98 -0.77 -6.60
CA GLN A 143 1.65 0.27 -7.58
C GLN A 143 2.60 1.48 -7.51
N ALA A 144 2.95 1.94 -6.30
CA ALA A 144 3.88 3.04 -6.10
C ALA A 144 5.30 2.71 -6.59
N HIS A 145 5.74 1.46 -6.41
CA HIS A 145 7.00 0.96 -6.93
C HIS A 145 7.01 1.00 -8.47
N TYR A 146 6.03 0.37 -9.13
CA TYR A 146 5.94 0.39 -10.60
C TYR A 146 5.74 1.80 -11.19
N LEU A 147 5.14 2.72 -10.44
CA LEU A 147 5.06 4.14 -10.84
C LEU A 147 6.45 4.79 -10.84
N GLY A 148 7.31 4.45 -9.88
CA GLY A 148 8.72 4.86 -9.85
C GLY A 148 9.50 4.35 -11.06
N ASP A 149 9.34 3.05 -11.39
CA ASP A 149 9.99 2.43 -12.55
C ASP A 149 9.51 3.05 -13.86
N LEU A 150 8.20 3.29 -13.99
CA LEU A 150 7.63 3.99 -15.15
C LEU A 150 8.20 5.41 -15.28
N ALA A 151 8.27 6.16 -14.18
CA ALA A 151 8.81 7.52 -14.19
C ALA A 151 10.30 7.53 -14.57
N THR A 152 11.08 6.56 -14.07
CA THR A 152 12.49 6.39 -14.43
C THR A 152 12.65 6.07 -15.92
N ASN A 153 11.91 5.09 -16.44
CA ASN A 153 11.99 4.72 -17.86
C ASN A 153 11.56 5.86 -18.79
N VAL A 154 10.47 6.56 -18.48
CA VAL A 154 10.00 7.73 -19.25
C VAL A 154 11.02 8.87 -19.13
N GLY A 155 11.59 9.08 -17.94
CA GLY A 155 12.64 10.07 -17.70
C GLY A 155 13.87 9.84 -18.58
N VAL A 156 14.33 8.59 -18.69
CA VAL A 156 15.47 8.23 -19.56
C VAL A 156 15.14 8.52 -21.03
N VAL A 157 13.95 8.16 -21.51
CA VAL A 157 13.54 8.47 -22.91
C VAL A 157 13.53 9.99 -23.14
N LEU A 158 12.98 10.75 -22.20
CA LEU A 158 12.93 12.21 -22.29
C LEU A 158 14.34 12.82 -22.28
N ALA A 159 15.23 12.33 -21.42
CA ALA A 159 16.63 12.75 -21.35
C ALA A 159 17.37 12.50 -22.67
N LEU A 160 17.16 11.32 -23.27
CA LEU A 160 17.73 10.97 -24.59
C LEU A 160 17.27 11.95 -25.67
N VAL A 161 15.97 12.23 -25.72
CA VAL A 161 15.40 13.17 -26.70
C VAL A 161 15.97 14.57 -26.52
N LEU A 162 16.00 15.08 -25.28
CA LEU A 162 16.54 16.42 -25.00
C LEU A 162 18.05 16.52 -25.30
N SER A 163 18.81 15.47 -24.99
CA SER A 163 20.24 15.43 -25.30
C SER A 163 20.48 15.38 -26.81
N ALA A 164 19.75 14.55 -27.56
CA ALA A 164 19.93 14.36 -28.99
C ALA A 164 19.52 15.62 -29.81
N TYR A 165 18.39 16.27 -29.46
CA TYR A 165 17.83 17.37 -30.26
C TYR A 165 18.25 18.74 -29.75
N MET A 166 18.48 18.93 -28.45
CA MET A 166 18.81 20.22 -27.85
C MET A 166 20.26 20.30 -27.35
N GLY A 167 21.04 19.21 -27.42
CA GLY A 167 22.40 19.17 -26.91
C GLY A 167 22.50 19.36 -25.39
N TRP A 168 21.39 19.15 -24.65
CA TRP A 168 21.34 19.41 -23.23
C TRP A 168 21.82 18.18 -22.43
N THR A 169 23.11 18.14 -22.15
CA THR A 169 23.79 17.02 -21.48
C THR A 169 23.38 16.86 -20.00
N LEU A 170 22.87 17.92 -19.36
CA LEU A 170 22.39 17.89 -17.97
C LEU A 170 20.94 17.44 -17.82
N ALA A 171 20.22 17.20 -18.93
CA ALA A 171 18.83 16.78 -18.89
C ALA A 171 18.64 15.46 -18.09
N ASP A 172 19.49 14.47 -18.34
CA ASP A 172 19.42 13.16 -17.70
C ASP A 172 19.54 13.25 -16.15
N PRO A 173 20.60 13.82 -15.56
CA PRO A 173 20.71 13.90 -14.12
C PRO A 173 19.63 14.78 -13.46
N ILE A 174 19.16 15.84 -14.11
CA ILE A 174 18.09 16.69 -13.58
C ILE A 174 16.77 15.92 -13.53
N ILE A 175 16.45 15.20 -14.60
CA ILE A 175 15.25 14.36 -14.67
C ILE A 175 15.34 13.23 -13.63
N ALA A 176 16.50 12.58 -13.49
CA ALA A 176 16.71 11.54 -12.50
C ALA A 176 16.49 12.04 -11.07
N ILE A 177 16.96 13.24 -10.72
CA ILE A 177 16.69 13.86 -9.42
C ILE A 177 15.20 14.15 -9.24
N ALA A 178 14.51 14.67 -10.27
CA ALA A 178 13.08 14.91 -10.18
C ALA A 178 12.27 13.61 -9.96
N VAL A 179 12.63 12.53 -10.65
CA VAL A 179 12.04 11.20 -10.45
C VAL A 179 12.30 10.69 -9.04
N ALA A 180 13.54 10.82 -8.54
CA ALA A 180 13.90 10.40 -7.18
C ALA A 180 13.06 11.13 -6.12
N VAL A 181 12.79 12.44 -6.29
CA VAL A 181 11.91 13.19 -5.39
C VAL A 181 10.48 12.64 -5.42
N ILE A 182 9.93 12.34 -6.59
CA ILE A 182 8.60 11.72 -6.71
C ILE A 182 8.56 10.37 -6.01
N MET A 183 9.59 9.53 -6.19
CA MET A 183 9.70 8.24 -5.51
C MET A 183 9.76 8.38 -3.99
N LEU A 184 10.53 9.34 -3.47
CA LEU A 184 10.63 9.59 -2.02
C LEU A 184 9.29 10.06 -1.43
N VAL A 185 8.55 10.92 -2.12
CA VAL A 185 7.21 11.34 -1.69
C VAL A 185 6.25 10.16 -1.66
N SER A 186 6.26 9.30 -2.68
CA SER A 186 5.44 8.08 -2.74
C SER A 186 5.82 7.10 -1.62
N ALA A 187 7.11 6.84 -1.42
CA ALA A 187 7.61 5.97 -0.36
C ALA A 187 7.20 6.45 1.04
N PHE A 188 7.28 7.77 1.28
CA PHE A 188 6.82 8.37 2.54
C PHE A 188 5.31 8.17 2.74
N GLY A 189 4.49 8.35 1.70
CA GLY A 189 3.05 8.12 1.74
C GLY A 189 2.70 6.68 2.11
N VAL A 190 3.29 5.71 1.39
CA VAL A 190 3.13 4.27 1.65
C VAL A 190 3.61 3.91 3.05
N GLY A 191 4.82 4.35 3.43
CA GLY A 191 5.38 4.08 4.75
C GLY A 191 4.52 4.61 5.89
N ARG A 192 4.02 5.86 5.76
CA ARG A 192 3.13 6.48 6.75
C ARG A 192 1.81 5.73 6.89
N SER A 193 1.18 5.35 5.77
CA SER A 193 -0.08 4.60 5.78
C SER A 193 0.10 3.23 6.44
N SER A 194 1.15 2.52 6.08
CA SER A 194 1.49 1.21 6.65
C SER A 194 1.81 1.30 8.14
N PHE A 195 2.61 2.30 8.55
CA PHE A 195 2.93 2.54 9.95
C PHE A 195 1.67 2.86 10.77
N ASN A 196 0.81 3.74 10.27
CA ASN A 196 -0.44 4.09 10.93
C ASN A 196 -1.32 2.85 11.16
N GLN A 197 -1.43 1.95 10.16
CA GLN A 197 -2.22 0.73 10.31
C GLN A 197 -1.59 -0.27 11.30
N LEU A 198 -0.24 -0.35 11.36
CA LEU A 198 0.46 -1.16 12.36
C LEU A 198 0.28 -0.64 13.78
N MET A 199 0.21 0.69 13.92
CA MET A 199 -0.01 1.40 15.20
C MET A 199 -1.49 1.53 15.55
N ASP A 200 -2.35 0.76 14.91
CA ASP A 200 -3.79 0.71 15.18
C ASP A 200 -4.47 2.10 15.12
N ARG A 201 -4.09 2.91 14.13
CA ARG A 201 -4.73 4.21 13.91
C ARG A 201 -6.22 4.01 13.67
N GLU A 202 -7.01 4.92 14.28
CA GLU A 202 -8.45 5.02 14.10
C GLU A 202 -8.86 5.13 12.62
N LEU A 203 -10.05 4.63 12.30
CA LEU A 203 -10.70 4.90 11.02
C LEU A 203 -10.93 6.40 10.82
N PRO A 204 -11.13 6.88 9.58
CA PRO A 204 -11.47 8.26 9.30
C PRO A 204 -12.69 8.74 10.11
N ASP A 205 -12.71 10.00 10.49
CA ASP A 205 -13.77 10.59 11.33
C ASP A 205 -15.17 10.40 10.75
N GLU A 206 -15.31 10.43 9.42
CA GLU A 206 -16.58 10.18 8.73
C GLU A 206 -17.09 8.77 8.99
N GLU A 207 -16.21 7.76 8.95
CA GLU A 207 -16.56 6.36 9.23
C GLU A 207 -16.87 6.15 10.71
N ARG A 208 -16.12 6.76 11.61
CA ARG A 208 -16.37 6.72 13.05
C ARG A 208 -17.74 7.36 13.39
N ALA A 209 -18.02 8.52 12.81
CA ALA A 209 -19.32 9.18 12.97
C ALA A 209 -20.47 8.34 12.37
N ARG A 210 -20.23 7.61 11.28
CA ARG A 210 -21.20 6.68 10.70
C ARG A 210 -21.49 5.50 11.61
N ILE A 211 -20.44 4.88 12.19
CA ILE A 211 -20.59 3.78 13.15
C ILE A 211 -21.39 4.24 14.36
N ARG A 212 -21.06 5.41 14.92
CA ARG A 212 -21.77 6.00 16.06
C ARG A 212 -23.26 6.20 15.75
N ARG A 213 -23.61 6.81 14.62
CA ARG A 213 -25.01 7.01 14.19
C ARG A 213 -25.77 5.69 14.03
N ILE A 214 -25.13 4.63 13.54
CA ILE A 214 -25.76 3.31 13.43
C ILE A 214 -26.07 2.77 14.82
N ALA A 215 -25.15 2.89 15.77
CA ALA A 215 -25.35 2.42 17.14
C ALA A 215 -26.41 3.24 17.88
N GLU A 216 -26.43 4.56 17.72
CA GLU A 216 -27.42 5.47 18.30
C GLU A 216 -28.83 5.36 17.68
N SER A 217 -28.96 4.71 16.53
CA SER A 217 -30.26 4.55 15.86
C SER A 217 -31.22 3.57 16.56
N HIS A 218 -30.75 2.80 17.53
CA HIS A 218 -31.57 1.87 18.29
C HIS A 218 -32.22 2.60 19.49
N ASP A 219 -33.57 2.55 19.60
CA ASP A 219 -34.35 3.32 20.58
C ASP A 219 -33.96 3.11 22.04
N ALA A 220 -33.44 1.92 22.39
CA ALA A 220 -33.02 1.61 23.75
C ALA A 220 -31.61 2.14 24.09
N VAL A 221 -30.86 2.63 23.12
CA VAL A 221 -29.50 3.18 23.33
C VAL A 221 -29.64 4.62 23.80
N ARG A 222 -29.12 4.93 24.99
CA ARG A 222 -29.13 6.27 25.57
C ARG A 222 -27.94 7.10 25.11
N ASN A 223 -26.77 6.48 24.99
CA ASN A 223 -25.51 7.11 24.57
C ASN A 223 -24.56 6.06 24.01
N VAL A 224 -23.64 6.50 23.15
CA VAL A 224 -22.51 5.72 22.64
C VAL A 224 -21.21 6.43 22.95
N HIS A 225 -20.31 5.77 23.69
CA HIS A 225 -19.03 6.34 24.10
C HIS A 225 -17.88 5.33 23.94
N ASP A 226 -16.66 5.75 24.16
CA ASP A 226 -15.42 4.96 24.06
C ASP A 226 -15.36 4.13 22.73
N LEU A 227 -15.76 4.78 21.62
CA LEU A 227 -15.66 4.17 20.30
C LEU A 227 -14.19 4.09 19.88
N LYS A 228 -13.68 2.90 19.76
CA LYS A 228 -12.33 2.58 19.26
C LYS A 228 -12.44 1.75 17.98
N THR A 229 -11.68 2.14 16.98
CA THR A 229 -11.67 1.47 15.68
C THR A 229 -10.25 1.25 15.20
N ARG A 230 -10.01 0.18 14.46
CA ARG A 230 -8.74 -0.07 13.78
C ARG A 230 -8.93 -0.95 12.56
N ALA A 231 -7.99 -0.86 11.62
CA ALA A 231 -7.89 -1.78 10.50
C ALA A 231 -6.67 -2.69 10.65
N ALA A 232 -6.81 -3.96 10.26
CA ALA A 232 -5.71 -4.90 10.13
C ALA A 232 -5.82 -5.64 8.79
N GLY A 233 -5.16 -5.12 7.76
CA GLY A 233 -5.36 -5.53 6.37
C GLY A 233 -6.80 -5.24 5.95
N LEU A 234 -7.54 -6.29 5.54
CA LEU A 234 -8.94 -6.18 5.14
C LEU A 234 -9.93 -6.26 6.30
N SER A 235 -9.50 -6.61 7.50
CA SER A 235 -10.36 -6.74 8.67
C SER A 235 -10.48 -5.41 9.39
N THR A 236 -11.69 -5.04 9.79
CA THR A 236 -11.97 -3.87 10.61
C THR A 236 -12.38 -4.33 12.00
N PHE A 237 -11.83 -3.72 13.05
CA PHE A 237 -12.17 -3.97 14.43
C PHE A 237 -12.85 -2.74 15.00
N ILE A 238 -14.01 -2.94 15.63
CA ILE A 238 -14.85 -1.88 16.18
C ILE A 238 -15.17 -2.26 17.61
N GLN A 239 -14.82 -1.40 18.55
CA GLN A 239 -15.17 -1.54 19.96
C GLN A 239 -15.92 -0.30 20.39
N LEU A 240 -17.02 -0.46 21.11
CA LEU A 240 -17.80 0.66 21.60
C LEU A 240 -18.56 0.29 22.88
N HIS A 241 -18.94 1.30 23.61
CA HIS A 241 -19.78 1.19 24.81
C HIS A 241 -21.19 1.71 24.51
N LEU A 242 -22.19 0.97 24.96
CA LEU A 242 -23.60 1.36 24.91
C LEU A 242 -24.11 1.65 26.30
N ALA A 243 -24.50 2.90 26.54
CA ALA A 243 -25.21 3.27 27.76
C ALA A 243 -26.70 2.89 27.59
N LEU A 244 -27.17 1.97 28.44
CA LEU A 244 -28.52 1.41 28.45
C LEU A 244 -29.24 1.76 29.76
N ASP A 245 -30.56 1.52 29.83
CA ASP A 245 -31.33 1.72 31.06
C ASP A 245 -30.75 0.88 32.21
N PRO A 246 -30.40 1.46 33.37
CA PRO A 246 -29.78 0.76 34.49
C PRO A 246 -30.64 -0.36 35.07
N ASP A 247 -31.97 -0.25 34.94
CA ASP A 247 -32.91 -1.26 35.40
C ASP A 247 -33.20 -2.36 34.39
N MET A 248 -32.56 -2.30 33.20
CA MET A 248 -32.73 -3.29 32.13
C MET A 248 -32.14 -4.64 32.55
N ARG A 249 -32.90 -5.71 32.29
CA ARG A 249 -32.37 -7.05 32.53
C ARG A 249 -31.22 -7.36 31.57
N LEU A 250 -30.19 -8.09 32.06
CA LEU A 250 -29.01 -8.46 31.23
C LEU A 250 -29.41 -9.14 29.91
N SER A 251 -30.45 -10.01 29.91
CA SER A 251 -30.95 -10.67 28.70
C SER A 251 -31.59 -9.70 27.70
N GLU A 252 -32.05 -8.54 28.14
CA GLU A 252 -32.62 -7.50 27.30
C GLU A 252 -31.51 -6.60 26.76
N ALA A 253 -30.58 -6.19 27.62
CA ALA A 253 -29.38 -5.47 27.23
C ALA A 253 -28.58 -6.23 26.16
N HIS A 254 -28.42 -7.54 26.34
CA HIS A 254 -27.77 -8.40 25.34
C HIS A 254 -28.50 -8.38 23.99
N ARG A 255 -29.83 -8.46 23.96
CA ARG A 255 -30.61 -8.38 22.71
C ARG A 255 -30.45 -7.02 21.99
N VAL A 256 -30.32 -5.92 22.77
CA VAL A 256 -30.05 -4.60 22.20
C VAL A 256 -28.65 -4.58 21.56
N SER A 257 -27.62 -5.08 22.28
CA SER A 257 -26.27 -5.17 21.74
C SER A 257 -26.21 -6.03 20.49
N ASP A 258 -26.87 -7.19 20.43
CA ASP A 258 -26.95 -8.04 19.24
C ASP A 258 -27.65 -7.32 18.05
N ALA A 259 -28.63 -6.46 18.33
CA ALA A 259 -29.29 -5.70 17.29
C ALA A 259 -28.39 -4.62 16.72
N VAL A 260 -27.68 -3.90 17.58
CA VAL A 260 -26.69 -2.88 17.19
C VAL A 260 -25.49 -3.53 16.45
N GLU A 261 -24.97 -4.62 16.96
CA GLU A 261 -23.90 -5.38 16.31
C GLU A 261 -24.31 -5.79 14.89
N ARG A 262 -25.47 -6.38 14.70
CA ARG A 262 -25.99 -6.74 13.37
C ARG A 262 -26.15 -5.53 12.45
N ALA A 263 -26.57 -4.39 12.97
CA ALA A 263 -26.71 -3.17 12.19
C ALA A 263 -25.33 -2.66 11.70
N ILE A 264 -24.32 -2.71 12.57
CA ILE A 264 -22.93 -2.36 12.21
C ILE A 264 -22.38 -3.37 11.19
N LEU A 265 -22.53 -4.68 11.42
CA LEU A 265 -22.06 -5.73 10.50
C LEU A 265 -22.70 -5.65 9.11
N ASN A 266 -23.96 -5.22 9.01
CA ASN A 266 -24.61 -4.97 7.73
C ASN A 266 -23.96 -3.81 6.95
N ALA A 267 -23.45 -2.80 7.66
CA ALA A 267 -22.78 -1.65 7.06
C ALA A 267 -21.28 -1.90 6.79
N TYR A 268 -20.67 -2.77 7.61
CA TYR A 268 -19.24 -3.15 7.57
C TYR A 268 -19.09 -4.68 7.52
N PRO A 269 -19.38 -5.32 6.37
CA PRO A 269 -19.27 -6.77 6.25
C PRO A 269 -17.86 -7.28 6.52
N GLY A 270 -17.73 -8.22 7.45
CA GLY A 270 -16.43 -8.79 7.85
C GLY A 270 -15.70 -8.01 8.94
N ALA A 271 -16.33 -6.99 9.53
CA ALA A 271 -15.83 -6.38 10.75
C ALA A 271 -15.97 -7.33 11.95
N GLU A 272 -15.10 -7.17 12.95
CA GLU A 272 -15.26 -7.75 14.29
C GLU A 272 -15.75 -6.62 15.22
N VAL A 273 -16.91 -6.83 15.85
CA VAL A 273 -17.56 -5.82 16.68
C VAL A 273 -17.61 -6.33 18.12
N ILE A 274 -17.14 -5.52 19.06
CA ILE A 274 -17.24 -5.77 20.51
C ILE A 274 -18.02 -4.63 21.13
N ILE A 275 -19.09 -4.98 21.84
CA ILE A 275 -19.95 -4.02 22.53
C ILE A 275 -19.89 -4.26 24.03
N HIS A 276 -19.46 -3.22 24.78
CA HIS A 276 -19.60 -3.17 26.21
C HIS A 276 -20.91 -2.49 26.58
N GLN A 277 -21.61 -3.02 27.58
CA GLN A 277 -22.88 -2.50 28.04
C GLN A 277 -22.68 -1.77 29.37
N ASP A 278 -23.01 -0.48 29.43
CA ASP A 278 -22.93 0.35 30.63
C ASP A 278 -24.32 0.80 31.08
N PRO A 279 -24.60 0.84 32.39
CA PRO A 279 -25.82 1.45 32.90
C PRO A 279 -25.73 2.97 32.77
N ALA A 280 -26.70 3.57 32.08
CA ALA A 280 -26.73 5.03 31.86
C ALA A 280 -26.69 5.80 33.18
N GLY A 281 -25.83 6.82 33.22
CA GLY A 281 -25.62 7.66 34.39
C GLY A 281 -24.58 7.13 35.39
N LEU A 282 -23.98 5.96 35.12
CA LEU A 282 -22.88 5.38 35.88
C LEU A 282 -21.63 5.19 35.00
N GLU A 283 -21.65 5.71 33.77
CA GLU A 283 -20.52 5.62 32.84
C GLU A 283 -19.30 6.29 33.48
N PRO A 284 -18.14 5.67 33.46
CA PRO A 284 -16.91 6.36 33.80
C PRO A 284 -16.78 7.57 32.85
N LEU A 285 -16.44 8.73 33.42
CA LEU A 285 -16.14 9.90 32.62
C LEU A 285 -15.11 9.49 31.58
N PRO A 286 -15.34 9.74 30.26
CA PRO A 286 -14.32 9.48 29.27
C PRO A 286 -13.04 10.15 29.76
N GLU A 287 -11.94 9.41 29.83
CA GLU A 287 -10.64 10.05 29.81
C GLU A 287 -10.61 10.76 28.46
N ASP A 288 -10.87 12.05 28.47
CA ASP A 288 -10.77 12.89 27.29
C ASP A 288 -9.34 12.77 26.77
N PHE A 289 -9.15 11.90 25.79
CA PHE A 289 -8.04 12.08 24.87
C PHE A 289 -8.39 13.37 24.13
N ALA A 290 -7.96 14.48 24.73
CA ALA A 290 -8.10 15.80 24.14
C ALA A 290 -7.56 15.75 22.72
N ASP A 291 -8.38 16.19 21.76
CA ASP A 291 -8.09 16.30 20.34
C ASP A 291 -6.80 17.10 20.04
#